data_e4cc4d6be56cb44e3fce174129334885
#
_entry.id   e4cc4d6be56cb44e3fce174129334885
#
_cell.length_a   1.000
_cell.length_b   1.000
_cell.length_c   1.000
_cell.angle_alpha   90.00
_cell.angle_beta   90.00
_cell.angle_gamma   90.00
#
_symmetry.space_group_name_H-M   'P 1'
#
loop_
_entity.id
_entity.type
_entity.pdbx_description
1 polymer ?
#
loop_
_entity_poly.entity_id
_entity_poly.type
_entity_poly.pdbx_seq_one_letter_code
_entity_poly.pdbx_strand_id
1 'polypeptide(L)'
;MQKSQSTLNSGILSTLILVAIFGSVYQSKNTQARDIPEEIAIKTDTATSELRLFFVGDLMGHDPMIKAAWNETSGKYEYGHWFQYLSPVFSHYDCAIGNLEVTLGGRPYKGYPQFSSPDAYAAGIQAAGFDFLITANNHSQDRGKAGLERTLFVLDSLKIPHTGTFSDTLSREKAYPYMLELKGVKIAILNATYGTNGLQVVHPNVVNMMDSLTMKKDIQKAKNAGAQYIIATMHWGNEYQRTESDEQ
;
A
#
# COMPACT_ATOMS: atom_id res chain seq x y z
N MET A 1 48.99 -7.46 -7.75
CA MET A 1 47.91 -7.88 -6.84
C MET A 1 46.91 -6.72 -6.69
N GLN A 2 45.87 -6.69 -7.53
CA GLN A 2 44.83 -5.69 -7.50
C GLN A 2 43.66 -6.20 -6.63
N LYS A 3 43.34 -5.43 -5.60
CA LYS A 3 42.13 -5.68 -4.78
C LYS A 3 40.93 -5.13 -5.52
N SER A 4 40.01 -6.01 -5.93
CA SER A 4 38.70 -5.68 -6.41
C SER A 4 37.84 -5.26 -5.21
N GLN A 5 37.38 -4.01 -5.17
CA GLN A 5 36.33 -3.57 -4.29
C GLN A 5 34.97 -3.88 -4.99
N SER A 6 34.24 -4.81 -4.42
CA SER A 6 32.85 -5.03 -4.82
C SER A 6 31.96 -4.01 -4.10
N THR A 7 31.47 -3.03 -4.82
CA THR A 7 30.40 -2.13 -4.36
C THR A 7 29.06 -2.87 -4.33
N LEU A 8 28.52 -3.07 -3.14
CA LEU A 8 27.11 -3.46 -2.99
C LEU A 8 26.22 -2.30 -3.47
N ASN A 9 25.58 -2.46 -4.61
CA ASN A 9 24.50 -1.60 -5.05
C ASN A 9 23.19 -2.15 -4.50
N SER A 10 22.61 -1.46 -3.51
CA SER A 10 21.25 -1.69 -3.02
C SER A 10 20.27 -1.23 -4.11
N GLY A 11 19.62 -2.19 -4.79
CA GLY A 11 18.55 -1.90 -5.70
C GLY A 11 17.28 -1.47 -4.93
N ILE A 12 16.86 -0.24 -5.12
CA ILE A 12 15.55 0.23 -4.66
C ILE A 12 14.56 -0.20 -5.75
N LEU A 13 13.65 -1.08 -5.39
CA LEU A 13 12.54 -1.49 -6.26
C LEU A 13 11.55 -0.31 -6.34
N SER A 14 11.38 0.24 -7.52
CA SER A 14 10.47 1.38 -7.74
C SER A 14 9.05 0.86 -7.99
N THR A 15 8.17 1.04 -7.00
CA THR A 15 6.72 0.85 -7.22
C THR A 15 6.19 2.03 -8.03
N LEU A 16 5.75 1.79 -9.25
CA LEU A 16 5.17 2.82 -10.10
C LEU A 16 3.74 3.13 -9.65
N ILE A 17 3.48 4.37 -9.23
CA ILE A 17 2.15 4.85 -8.87
C ILE A 17 1.52 5.45 -10.11
N LEU A 18 0.50 4.80 -10.68
CA LEU A 18 -0.31 5.36 -11.75
C LEU A 18 -1.48 6.15 -11.15
N VAL A 19 -1.35 7.48 -11.11
CA VAL A 19 -2.45 8.38 -10.75
C VAL A 19 -3.20 8.75 -12.04
N ALA A 20 -4.34 8.10 -12.29
CA ALA A 20 -5.22 8.50 -13.40
C ALA A 20 -6.18 9.60 -12.93
N ILE A 21 -5.91 10.85 -13.33
CA ILE A 21 -6.82 11.98 -13.10
C ILE A 21 -7.78 12.05 -14.29
N PHE A 22 -9.04 11.70 -14.10
CA PHE A 22 -10.09 11.95 -15.08
C PHE A 22 -10.78 13.30 -14.76
N GLY A 23 -10.25 14.37 -15.34
CA GLY A 23 -10.97 15.65 -15.45
C GLY A 23 -11.77 15.67 -16.75
N SER A 24 -13.11 15.72 -16.67
CA SER A 24 -13.95 15.95 -17.86
C SER A 24 -13.87 17.43 -18.24
N VAL A 25 -13.18 17.74 -19.33
CA VAL A 25 -13.23 19.06 -19.96
C VAL A 25 -14.48 19.13 -20.86
N TYR A 26 -15.47 19.89 -20.41
CA TYR A 26 -16.62 20.22 -21.24
C TYR A 26 -16.29 21.45 -22.10
N GLN A 27 -16.09 21.26 -23.41
CA GLN A 27 -16.01 22.38 -24.36
C GLN A 27 -17.41 22.85 -24.71
N SER A 28 -17.79 24.03 -24.25
CA SER A 28 -18.99 24.74 -24.66
C SER A 28 -18.66 25.61 -25.90
N LYS A 29 -19.46 25.43 -26.96
CA LYS A 29 -19.45 26.26 -28.16
C LYS A 29 -20.07 27.61 -27.87
N ASN A 30 -19.43 28.64 -28.45
CA ASN A 30 -19.83 30.06 -28.51
C ASN A 30 -21.33 30.31 -28.53
N THR A 31 -21.81 31.13 -27.60
CA THR A 31 -22.98 31.97 -27.76
C THR A 31 -22.69 33.38 -27.25
N GLN A 32 -23.16 34.35 -28.01
CA GLN A 32 -22.90 35.80 -27.88
C GLN A 32 -23.12 36.37 -26.49
N ALA A 33 -22.22 37.31 -26.12
CA ALA A 33 -22.30 38.11 -24.92
C ALA A 33 -23.65 38.86 -24.82
N ARG A 34 -24.38 38.61 -23.72
CA ARG A 34 -25.36 39.54 -23.19
C ARG A 34 -24.74 40.19 -21.98
N ASP A 35 -24.80 41.52 -21.93
CA ASP A 35 -24.37 42.31 -20.80
C ASP A 35 -25.04 41.83 -19.52
N ILE A 36 -24.28 41.31 -18.60
CA ILE A 36 -24.69 40.95 -17.25
C ILE A 36 -24.20 42.06 -16.32
N PRO A 37 -25.07 42.63 -15.42
CA PRO A 37 -24.67 43.70 -14.52
C PRO A 37 -23.55 43.25 -13.60
N GLU A 38 -22.63 44.17 -13.38
CA GLU A 38 -21.33 44.02 -12.64
C GLU A 38 -21.49 43.95 -11.12
N GLU A 39 -22.49 43.23 -10.63
CA GLU A 39 -22.69 43.12 -9.18
C GLU A 39 -23.25 41.76 -8.79
N ILE A 40 -22.40 40.76 -8.82
CA ILE A 40 -22.31 39.58 -7.93
C ILE A 40 -21.08 38.78 -8.35
N ALA A 41 -19.91 39.32 -8.12
CA ALA A 41 -18.71 38.49 -7.99
C ALA A 41 -18.76 37.85 -6.61
N ILE A 42 -19.45 36.72 -6.49
CA ILE A 42 -19.22 35.79 -5.40
C ILE A 42 -17.76 35.34 -5.58
N LYS A 43 -16.84 35.96 -4.83
CA LYS A 43 -15.52 35.39 -4.58
C LYS A 43 -15.79 34.07 -3.85
N THR A 44 -16.01 33.01 -4.58
CA THR A 44 -15.76 31.67 -4.08
C THR A 44 -14.27 31.63 -3.84
N ASP A 45 -13.86 31.90 -2.60
CA ASP A 45 -12.54 31.55 -2.10
C ASP A 45 -12.49 30.02 -2.20
N THR A 46 -12.04 29.53 -3.36
CA THR A 46 -11.72 28.12 -3.55
C THR A 46 -10.42 27.92 -2.79
N ALA A 47 -10.51 27.80 -1.47
CA ALA A 47 -9.45 27.28 -0.65
C ALA A 47 -9.10 25.90 -1.23
N THR A 48 -8.05 25.85 -2.04
CA THR A 48 -7.51 24.58 -2.54
C THR A 48 -6.96 23.83 -1.32
N SER A 49 -7.71 22.85 -0.83
CA SER A 49 -7.21 21.98 0.23
C SER A 49 -6.18 21.03 -0.39
N GLU A 50 -4.94 21.20 -0.03
CA GLU A 50 -3.86 20.27 -0.42
C GLU A 50 -3.97 19.01 0.43
N LEU A 51 -3.94 17.84 -0.26
CA LEU A 51 -3.86 16.53 0.38
C LEU A 51 -2.54 15.87 -0.03
N ARG A 52 -1.73 15.53 0.96
CA ARG A 52 -0.40 14.94 0.77
C ARG A 52 -0.40 13.48 1.20
N LEU A 53 -0.19 12.60 0.25
CA LEU A 53 -0.04 11.16 0.49
C LEU A 53 1.42 10.76 0.28
N PHE A 54 1.94 9.92 1.16
CA PHE A 54 3.28 9.37 1.04
C PHE A 54 3.21 7.86 0.81
N PHE A 55 3.86 7.39 -0.26
CA PHE A 55 3.91 5.97 -0.58
C PHE A 55 5.32 5.45 -0.40
N VAL A 56 5.44 4.34 0.33
CA VAL A 56 6.67 3.59 0.49
C VAL A 56 6.51 2.25 -0.22
N GLY A 57 7.57 1.75 -0.84
CA GLY A 57 7.61 0.42 -1.43
C GLY A 57 7.59 -0.68 -0.38
N ASP A 58 8.40 -1.69 -0.61
CA ASP A 58 8.34 -2.96 0.10
C ASP A 58 8.93 -2.90 1.50
N LEU A 59 8.11 -3.21 2.50
CA LEU A 59 8.49 -3.36 3.90
C LEU A 59 8.78 -4.83 4.15
N MET A 60 10.05 -5.21 4.04
CA MET A 60 10.52 -6.58 4.12
C MET A 60 11.24 -6.89 5.44
N GLY A 61 11.23 -8.15 5.86
CA GLY A 61 11.85 -8.64 7.09
C GLY A 61 12.83 -9.79 6.84
N HIS A 62 14.01 -9.51 6.29
CA HIS A 62 15.05 -10.53 6.07
C HIS A 62 15.67 -11.04 7.38
N ASP A 63 16.26 -12.25 7.37
CA ASP A 63 16.86 -12.89 8.56
C ASP A 63 17.83 -11.98 9.32
N PRO A 64 18.74 -11.24 8.68
CA PRO A 64 19.62 -10.32 9.39
C PRO A 64 18.86 -9.21 10.14
N MET A 65 17.75 -8.73 9.56
CA MET A 65 16.89 -7.74 10.19
C MET A 65 16.20 -8.31 11.41
N ILE A 66 15.60 -9.50 11.29
CA ILE A 66 14.95 -10.19 12.41
C ILE A 66 15.95 -10.41 13.54
N LYS A 67 17.15 -10.88 13.21
CA LYS A 67 18.22 -11.10 14.20
C LYS A 67 18.64 -9.79 14.88
N ALA A 68 18.82 -8.72 14.12
CA ALA A 68 19.24 -7.42 14.65
C ALA A 68 18.15 -6.72 15.49
N ALA A 69 16.89 -7.08 15.29
CA ALA A 69 15.77 -6.56 16.09
C ALA A 69 15.62 -7.26 17.44
N TRP A 70 16.30 -8.40 17.66
CA TRP A 70 16.25 -9.09 18.95
C TRP A 70 17.06 -8.34 20.00
N ASN A 71 16.42 -7.94 21.10
CA ASN A 71 17.06 -7.31 22.24
C ASN A 71 17.25 -8.35 23.34
N GLU A 72 18.48 -8.74 23.59
CA GLU A 72 18.86 -9.74 24.58
C GLU A 72 18.49 -9.31 26.01
N THR A 73 18.51 -8.01 26.30
CA THR A 73 18.22 -7.49 27.64
C THR A 73 16.72 -7.55 27.97
N SER A 74 15.87 -7.19 27.01
CA SER A 74 14.42 -7.22 27.19
C SER A 74 13.78 -8.56 26.83
N GLY A 75 14.49 -9.43 26.11
CA GLY A 75 13.96 -10.68 25.57
C GLY A 75 12.85 -10.47 24.52
N LYS A 76 12.88 -9.35 23.80
CA LYS A 76 11.85 -8.96 22.83
C LYS A 76 12.46 -8.51 21.51
N TYR A 77 11.64 -8.54 20.45
CA TYR A 77 11.97 -7.88 19.19
C TYR A 77 11.60 -6.41 19.26
N GLU A 78 12.52 -5.53 18.86
CA GLU A 78 12.38 -4.08 18.93
C GLU A 78 12.72 -3.45 17.59
N TYR A 79 11.75 -2.80 16.96
CA TYR A 79 11.89 -2.18 15.63
C TYR A 79 11.80 -0.64 15.67
N GLY A 80 11.54 -0.03 16.82
CA GLY A 80 11.30 1.41 16.91
C GLY A 80 12.43 2.28 16.35
N HIS A 81 13.68 1.89 16.53
CA HIS A 81 14.84 2.62 16.04
C HIS A 81 15.08 2.49 14.52
N TRP A 82 14.47 1.50 13.87
CA TRP A 82 14.67 1.23 12.43
C TRP A 82 14.09 2.33 11.56
N PHE A 83 13.03 2.94 12.02
CA PHE A 83 12.26 3.94 11.27
C PHE A 83 12.47 5.37 11.79
N GLN A 84 13.40 5.58 12.74
CA GLN A 84 13.59 6.86 13.43
C GLN A 84 13.84 8.06 12.50
N TYR A 85 14.43 7.82 11.33
CA TYR A 85 14.70 8.87 10.33
C TYR A 85 13.52 9.10 9.37
N LEU A 86 12.55 8.19 9.32
CA LEU A 86 11.36 8.31 8.49
C LEU A 86 10.21 9.00 9.22
N SER A 87 10.07 8.77 10.53
CA SER A 87 8.99 9.36 11.32
C SER A 87 8.86 10.88 11.17
N PRO A 88 9.95 11.66 11.16
CA PRO A 88 9.86 13.12 10.92
C PRO A 88 9.36 13.46 9.51
N VAL A 89 9.64 12.58 8.51
CA VAL A 89 9.18 12.78 7.13
C VAL A 89 7.67 12.59 7.06
N PHE A 90 7.15 11.54 7.67
CA PHE A 90 5.72 11.22 7.64
C PHE A 90 4.84 12.31 8.26
N SER A 91 5.34 13.04 9.26
CA SER A 91 4.60 14.13 9.89
C SER A 91 4.20 15.28 8.95
N HIS A 92 4.79 15.34 7.75
CA HIS A 92 4.46 16.32 6.71
C HIS A 92 3.38 15.86 5.73
N TYR A 93 2.86 14.63 5.90
CA TYR A 93 1.88 14.00 5.03
C TYR A 93 0.59 13.67 5.78
N ASP A 94 -0.51 13.62 5.06
CA ASP A 94 -1.83 13.32 5.64
C ASP A 94 -2.08 11.82 5.78
N CYS A 95 -1.34 11.00 5.03
CA CYS A 95 -1.37 9.56 5.15
C CYS A 95 -0.09 8.95 4.54
N ALA A 96 0.58 8.09 5.30
CA ALA A 96 1.72 7.30 4.86
C ALA A 96 1.28 5.84 4.63
N ILE A 97 1.51 5.35 3.41
CA ILE A 97 1.08 4.04 2.94
C ILE A 97 2.31 3.19 2.58
N GLY A 98 2.39 1.95 3.09
CA GLY A 98 3.49 1.03 2.80
C GLY A 98 3.01 -0.34 2.32
N ASN A 99 3.83 -1.03 1.51
CA ASN A 99 3.58 -2.41 1.13
C ASN A 99 4.18 -3.36 2.17
N LEU A 100 3.31 -4.05 2.94
CA LEU A 100 3.76 -5.07 3.89
C LEU A 100 4.07 -6.36 3.14
N GLU A 101 5.32 -6.52 2.72
CA GLU A 101 5.76 -7.66 1.90
C GLU A 101 6.36 -8.80 2.73
N VAL A 102 5.69 -9.10 3.82
CA VAL A 102 5.97 -10.25 4.70
C VAL A 102 4.66 -10.76 5.29
N THR A 103 4.61 -12.04 5.67
CA THR A 103 3.55 -12.50 6.57
C THR A 103 3.94 -12.24 8.03
N LEU A 104 2.96 -12.07 8.89
CA LEU A 104 3.07 -12.13 10.34
C LEU A 104 2.62 -13.51 10.83
N GLY A 105 3.19 -14.56 10.20
CA GLY A 105 2.74 -15.94 10.33
C GLY A 105 3.10 -16.63 11.66
N GLY A 106 3.79 -15.94 12.57
CA GLY A 106 4.26 -16.48 13.83
C GLY A 106 5.59 -17.24 13.71
N ARG A 107 5.99 -17.89 14.81
CA ARG A 107 7.25 -18.67 14.84
C ARG A 107 7.16 -19.95 14.02
N PRO A 108 8.28 -20.43 13.43
CA PRO A 108 9.58 -19.80 13.45
C PRO A 108 9.63 -18.57 12.55
N TYR A 109 10.19 -17.45 13.06
CA TYR A 109 10.42 -16.27 12.25
C TYR A 109 11.51 -16.54 11.24
N LYS A 110 11.34 -16.00 10.01
CA LYS A 110 12.23 -16.28 8.90
C LYS A 110 12.13 -15.18 7.83
N GLY A 111 13.28 -14.91 7.18
CA GLY A 111 13.35 -14.11 5.96
C GLY A 111 13.10 -14.93 4.70
N TYR A 112 13.82 -14.58 3.63
CA TYR A 112 13.71 -15.24 2.34
C TYR A 112 13.93 -16.77 2.43
N PRO A 113 13.23 -17.62 1.63
CA PRO A 113 12.25 -17.25 0.60
C PRO A 113 10.81 -17.15 1.09
N GLN A 114 10.49 -17.57 2.31
CA GLN A 114 9.14 -17.57 2.87
C GLN A 114 9.12 -16.80 4.18
N PHE A 115 8.77 -15.54 4.07
CA PHE A 115 8.84 -14.59 5.17
C PHE A 115 7.83 -14.86 6.29
N SER A 116 8.29 -14.72 7.52
CA SER A 116 7.44 -14.62 8.71
C SER A 116 8.13 -13.68 9.70
N SER A 117 7.66 -12.46 9.79
CA SER A 117 8.20 -11.46 10.71
C SER A 117 7.52 -11.50 12.08
N PRO A 118 8.21 -11.09 13.16
CA PRO A 118 7.59 -10.89 14.47
C PRO A 118 6.48 -9.81 14.41
N ASP A 119 5.43 -9.95 15.23
CA ASP A 119 4.35 -8.96 15.33
C ASP A 119 4.87 -7.56 15.69
N ALA A 120 5.97 -7.52 16.46
CA ALA A 120 6.68 -6.28 16.77
C ALA A 120 7.14 -5.49 15.53
N TYR A 121 7.29 -6.15 14.37
CA TYR A 121 7.63 -5.49 13.11
C TYR A 121 6.47 -4.58 12.66
N ALA A 122 5.25 -5.11 12.63
CA ALA A 122 4.07 -4.30 12.30
C ALA A 122 3.83 -3.19 13.33
N ALA A 123 4.03 -3.47 14.61
CA ALA A 123 3.94 -2.45 15.67
C ALA A 123 5.01 -1.35 15.49
N GLY A 124 6.22 -1.71 15.07
CA GLY A 124 7.28 -0.76 14.75
C GLY A 124 6.96 0.11 13.53
N ILE A 125 6.38 -0.48 12.48
CA ILE A 125 5.89 0.23 11.30
C ILE A 125 4.81 1.26 11.71
N GLN A 126 3.82 0.84 12.49
CA GLN A 126 2.77 1.73 12.99
C GLN A 126 3.35 2.88 13.84
N ALA A 127 4.24 2.56 14.77
CA ALA A 127 4.90 3.54 15.63
C ALA A 127 5.77 4.54 14.84
N ALA A 128 6.25 4.15 13.67
CA ALA A 128 7.00 5.02 12.76
C ALA A 128 6.12 6.08 12.07
N GLY A 129 4.79 5.89 12.05
CA GLY A 129 3.85 6.81 11.45
C GLY A 129 3.26 6.33 10.12
N PHE A 130 3.34 5.01 9.81
CA PHE A 130 2.54 4.45 8.73
C PHE A 130 1.08 4.36 9.15
N ASP A 131 0.21 4.93 8.34
CA ASP A 131 -1.23 5.00 8.60
C ASP A 131 -2.00 3.86 7.93
N PHE A 132 -1.45 3.30 6.85
CA PHE A 132 -2.13 2.32 6.03
C PHE A 132 -1.15 1.32 5.40
N LEU A 133 -1.52 0.05 5.35
CA LEU A 133 -0.72 -1.00 4.72
C LEU A 133 -1.47 -1.68 3.57
N ILE A 134 -0.79 -1.86 2.44
CA ILE A 134 -1.23 -2.74 1.36
C ILE A 134 -0.60 -4.11 1.56
N THR A 135 -1.34 -5.17 1.27
CA THR A 135 -0.95 -6.55 1.61
C THR A 135 -0.98 -7.53 0.43
N ALA A 136 -1.52 -7.14 -0.74
CA ALA A 136 -1.45 -7.97 -1.93
C ALA A 136 -0.09 -7.79 -2.62
N ASN A 137 0.78 -8.77 -2.42
CA ASN A 137 2.11 -8.89 -3.00
C ASN A 137 2.46 -10.37 -3.19
N ASN A 138 3.60 -10.67 -3.80
CA ASN A 138 4.03 -12.04 -4.08
C ASN A 138 4.35 -12.86 -2.82
N HIS A 139 4.57 -12.20 -1.65
CA HIS A 139 4.81 -12.84 -0.37
C HIS A 139 3.58 -12.98 0.54
N SER A 140 2.40 -12.58 0.06
CA SER A 140 1.14 -12.66 0.83
C SER A 140 0.81 -14.07 1.31
N GLN A 141 1.29 -15.11 0.62
CA GLN A 141 0.96 -16.52 0.85
C GLN A 141 2.12 -17.33 1.44
N ASP A 142 3.24 -16.72 1.84
CA ASP A 142 4.47 -17.40 2.26
C ASP A 142 4.28 -18.41 3.40
N ARG A 143 3.34 -18.19 4.27
CA ARG A 143 3.01 -19.09 5.39
C ARG A 143 1.64 -19.73 5.23
N GLY A 144 1.16 -19.82 3.99
CA GLY A 144 -0.11 -20.43 3.62
C GLY A 144 -1.31 -19.75 4.26
N LYS A 145 -2.44 -20.49 4.29
CA LYS A 145 -3.70 -20.02 4.87
C LYS A 145 -3.53 -19.44 6.28
N ALA A 146 -2.91 -20.23 7.17
CA ALA A 146 -2.73 -19.83 8.57
C ALA A 146 -1.89 -18.55 8.70
N GLY A 147 -0.85 -18.38 7.85
CA GLY A 147 -0.02 -17.19 7.85
C GLY A 147 -0.75 -15.96 7.37
N LEU A 148 -1.53 -16.07 6.30
CA LEU A 148 -2.35 -14.97 5.81
C LEU A 148 -3.39 -14.54 6.86
N GLU A 149 -4.16 -15.48 7.41
CA GLU A 149 -5.18 -15.19 8.42
C GLU A 149 -4.58 -14.58 9.69
N ARG A 150 -3.40 -15.10 10.12
CA ARG A 150 -2.71 -14.53 11.26
C ARG A 150 -2.20 -13.11 10.97
N THR A 151 -1.73 -12.84 9.76
CA THR A 151 -1.32 -11.48 9.36
C THR A 151 -2.48 -10.51 9.49
N LEU A 152 -3.66 -10.86 8.95
CA LEU A 152 -4.87 -10.05 9.09
C LEU A 152 -5.23 -9.83 10.57
N PHE A 153 -5.24 -10.90 11.37
CA PHE A 153 -5.52 -10.83 12.80
C PHE A 153 -4.57 -9.87 13.56
N VAL A 154 -3.27 -9.91 13.25
CA VAL A 154 -2.29 -9.01 13.87
C VAL A 154 -2.53 -7.56 13.47
N LEU A 155 -2.76 -7.29 12.18
CA LEU A 155 -3.05 -5.94 11.70
C LEU A 155 -4.32 -5.38 12.32
N ASP A 156 -5.39 -6.17 12.39
CA ASP A 156 -6.65 -5.82 13.07
C ASP A 156 -6.45 -5.54 14.57
N SER A 157 -5.68 -6.40 15.24
CA SER A 157 -5.38 -6.26 16.69
C SER A 157 -4.61 -4.97 16.98
N LEU A 158 -3.71 -4.58 16.08
CA LEU A 158 -2.97 -3.33 16.15
C LEU A 158 -3.78 -2.13 15.61
N LYS A 159 -4.98 -2.37 15.07
CA LYS A 159 -5.82 -1.36 14.42
C LYS A 159 -5.11 -0.64 13.27
N ILE A 160 -4.30 -1.36 12.53
CA ILE A 160 -3.64 -0.85 11.32
C ILE A 160 -4.58 -1.04 10.14
N PRO A 161 -5.09 0.04 9.52
CA PRO A 161 -5.88 -0.06 8.31
C PRO A 161 -5.09 -0.74 7.19
N HIS A 162 -5.73 -1.70 6.50
CA HIS A 162 -5.04 -2.46 5.46
C HIS A 162 -6.00 -2.96 4.37
N THR A 163 -5.46 -3.31 3.21
CA THR A 163 -6.22 -3.92 2.11
C THR A 163 -5.32 -4.71 1.18
N GLY A 164 -5.94 -5.58 0.38
CA GLY A 164 -5.25 -6.40 -0.63
C GLY A 164 -5.44 -7.90 -0.41
N THR A 165 -5.48 -8.34 0.86
CA THR A 165 -5.74 -9.72 1.26
C THR A 165 -6.93 -9.81 2.21
N PHE A 166 -7.66 -10.94 2.18
CA PHE A 166 -8.90 -11.11 2.96
C PHE A 166 -9.03 -12.56 3.41
N SER A 167 -9.72 -12.77 4.54
CA SER A 167 -10.01 -14.11 5.08
C SER A 167 -10.93 -14.93 4.16
N ASP A 168 -11.79 -14.24 3.41
CA ASP A 168 -12.75 -14.86 2.50
C ASP A 168 -13.33 -13.84 1.49
N THR A 169 -14.08 -14.35 0.52
CA THR A 169 -14.73 -13.53 -0.51
C THR A 169 -15.73 -12.54 0.06
N LEU A 170 -16.48 -12.92 1.10
CA LEU A 170 -17.49 -12.05 1.71
C LEU A 170 -16.83 -10.87 2.41
N SER A 171 -15.74 -11.11 3.14
CA SER A 171 -14.92 -10.08 3.76
C SER A 171 -14.37 -9.11 2.71
N ARG A 172 -13.89 -9.64 1.56
CA ARG A 172 -13.46 -8.81 0.44
C ARG A 172 -14.61 -7.97 -0.11
N GLU A 173 -15.75 -8.58 -0.39
CA GLU A 173 -16.90 -7.85 -0.93
C GLU A 173 -17.36 -6.71 -0.04
N LYS A 174 -17.30 -6.90 1.27
CA LYS A 174 -17.71 -5.91 2.26
C LYS A 174 -16.69 -4.76 2.41
N ALA A 175 -15.40 -5.07 2.40
CA ALA A 175 -14.34 -4.13 2.75
C ALA A 175 -13.57 -3.55 1.55
N TYR A 176 -13.81 -4.05 0.34
CA TYR A 176 -13.04 -3.64 -0.84
C TYR A 176 -13.93 -3.06 -1.95
N PRO A 177 -13.51 -1.99 -2.66
CA PRO A 177 -12.30 -1.20 -2.42
C PRO A 177 -12.28 -0.52 -1.05
N TYR A 178 -11.07 -0.33 -0.49
CA TYR A 178 -10.97 0.39 0.78
C TYR A 178 -11.26 1.88 0.56
N MET A 179 -12.22 2.40 1.30
CA MET A 179 -12.61 3.81 1.22
C MET A 179 -11.93 4.60 2.33
N LEU A 180 -10.96 5.41 1.96
CA LEU A 180 -10.24 6.32 2.84
C LEU A 180 -10.87 7.71 2.74
N GLU A 181 -11.16 8.34 3.87
CA GLU A 181 -11.64 9.72 3.91
C GLU A 181 -10.63 10.60 4.66
N LEU A 182 -10.06 11.58 3.97
CA LEU A 182 -9.08 12.52 4.51
C LEU A 182 -9.49 13.95 4.18
N LYS A 183 -9.61 14.80 5.20
CA LYS A 183 -9.99 16.23 5.02
C LYS A 183 -11.26 16.41 4.16
N GLY A 184 -12.22 15.49 4.28
CA GLY A 184 -13.45 15.51 3.51
C GLY A 184 -13.33 14.98 2.06
N VAL A 185 -12.17 14.49 1.67
CA VAL A 185 -11.93 13.87 0.36
C VAL A 185 -12.03 12.35 0.46
N LYS A 186 -12.90 11.76 -0.36
CA LYS A 186 -13.06 10.29 -0.45
C LYS A 186 -12.16 9.70 -1.51
N ILE A 187 -11.25 8.82 -1.08
CA ILE A 187 -10.27 8.14 -1.91
C ILE A 187 -10.51 6.64 -1.82
N ALA A 188 -10.65 5.97 -2.95
CA ALA A 188 -10.65 4.51 -2.98
C ALA A 188 -9.22 4.01 -3.18
N ILE A 189 -8.77 3.10 -2.29
CA ILE A 189 -7.49 2.42 -2.42
C ILE A 189 -7.74 1.02 -2.99
N LEU A 190 -7.16 0.74 -4.14
CA LEU A 190 -7.11 -0.58 -4.74
C LEU A 190 -5.68 -1.11 -4.62
N ASN A 191 -5.57 -2.40 -4.32
CA ASN A 191 -4.27 -3.08 -4.29
C ASN A 191 -4.39 -4.47 -4.89
N ALA A 192 -3.46 -4.83 -5.78
CA ALA A 192 -3.39 -6.13 -6.42
C ALA A 192 -1.95 -6.52 -6.73
N THR A 193 -1.70 -7.83 -6.88
CA THR A 193 -0.40 -8.42 -7.20
C THR A 193 -0.44 -9.26 -8.46
N TYR A 194 0.70 -9.39 -9.12
CA TYR A 194 0.88 -10.28 -10.28
C TYR A 194 0.83 -11.76 -9.91
N GLY A 195 1.11 -12.11 -8.66
CA GLY A 195 1.19 -13.50 -8.24
C GLY A 195 1.57 -13.67 -6.76
N THR A 196 1.74 -14.93 -6.36
CA THR A 196 2.09 -15.37 -5.01
C THR A 196 3.28 -16.33 -5.02
N ASN A 197 4.30 -16.06 -5.83
CA ASN A 197 5.49 -16.92 -6.00
C ASN A 197 5.17 -18.38 -6.28
N GLY A 198 4.09 -18.66 -7.03
CA GLY A 198 3.62 -19.99 -7.33
C GLY A 198 2.92 -20.73 -6.17
N LEU A 199 2.78 -20.09 -5.02
CA LEU A 199 2.03 -20.64 -3.89
C LEU A 199 0.53 -20.47 -4.13
N GLN A 200 -0.23 -21.56 -3.97
CA GLN A 200 -1.67 -21.51 -4.14
C GLN A 200 -2.34 -20.74 -3.01
N VAL A 201 -3.21 -19.80 -3.37
CA VAL A 201 -4.10 -19.16 -2.38
C VAL A 201 -5.16 -20.17 -1.94
N VAL A 202 -5.13 -20.53 -0.66
CA VAL A 202 -5.99 -21.58 -0.11
C VAL A 202 -7.35 -21.02 0.25
N HIS A 203 -8.41 -21.57 -0.39
CA HIS A 203 -9.79 -21.20 -0.07
C HIS A 203 -10.09 -21.32 1.44
N PRO A 204 -10.85 -20.40 2.07
CA PRO A 204 -11.60 -19.29 1.48
C PRO A 204 -10.80 -17.99 1.30
N ASN A 205 -9.50 -17.96 1.65
CA ASN A 205 -8.70 -16.74 1.60
C ASN A 205 -8.68 -16.14 0.20
N VAL A 206 -8.53 -14.82 0.14
CA VAL A 206 -8.43 -14.05 -1.10
C VAL A 206 -7.17 -13.18 -1.04
N VAL A 207 -6.38 -13.27 -2.09
CA VAL A 207 -5.34 -12.29 -2.45
C VAL A 207 -5.81 -11.61 -3.74
N ASN A 208 -5.88 -10.30 -3.75
CA ASN A 208 -6.27 -9.57 -4.96
C ASN A 208 -5.21 -9.75 -6.04
N MET A 209 -5.57 -10.47 -7.10
CA MET A 209 -4.72 -10.67 -8.28
C MET A 209 -5.00 -9.59 -9.31
N MET A 210 -4.00 -9.29 -10.14
CA MET A 210 -4.11 -8.39 -11.28
C MET A 210 -4.96 -9.05 -12.37
N ASP A 211 -6.29 -8.88 -12.25
CA ASP A 211 -7.27 -9.30 -13.26
C ASP A 211 -8.06 -8.09 -13.75
N SER A 212 -7.95 -7.80 -15.04
CA SER A 212 -8.53 -6.60 -15.63
C SER A 212 -10.07 -6.53 -15.50
N LEU A 213 -10.76 -7.67 -15.54
CA LEU A 213 -12.22 -7.71 -15.41
C LEU A 213 -12.65 -7.43 -13.96
N THR A 214 -11.98 -8.04 -13.00
CA THR A 214 -12.22 -7.81 -11.57
C THR A 214 -11.87 -6.38 -11.20
N MET A 215 -10.72 -5.87 -11.63
CA MET A 215 -10.32 -4.50 -11.36
C MET A 215 -11.30 -3.46 -11.93
N LYS A 216 -11.85 -3.68 -13.12
CA LYS A 216 -12.90 -2.81 -13.68
C LYS A 216 -14.15 -2.78 -12.81
N LYS A 217 -14.57 -3.94 -12.27
CA LYS A 217 -15.71 -4.02 -11.33
C LYS A 217 -15.40 -3.26 -10.03
N ASP A 218 -14.19 -3.43 -9.49
CA ASP A 218 -13.76 -2.77 -8.27
C ASP A 218 -13.70 -1.24 -8.45
N ILE A 219 -13.19 -0.76 -9.59
CA ILE A 219 -13.21 0.66 -9.96
C ILE A 219 -14.64 1.19 -10.05
N GLN A 220 -15.56 0.43 -10.66
CA GLN A 220 -16.96 0.85 -10.73
C GLN A 220 -17.61 0.88 -9.35
N LYS A 221 -17.29 -0.09 -8.49
CA LYS A 221 -17.75 -0.12 -7.10
C LYS A 221 -17.25 1.09 -6.32
N ALA A 222 -15.96 1.47 -6.49
CA ALA A 222 -15.39 2.67 -5.89
C ALA A 222 -16.14 3.94 -6.30
N LYS A 223 -16.43 4.10 -7.61
CA LYS A 223 -17.20 5.23 -8.13
C LYS A 223 -18.60 5.28 -7.54
N ASN A 224 -19.28 4.14 -7.47
CA ASN A 224 -20.63 4.04 -6.90
C ASN A 224 -20.64 4.35 -5.39
N ALA A 225 -19.55 4.08 -4.68
CA ALA A 225 -19.37 4.45 -3.27
C ALA A 225 -19.01 5.93 -3.07
N GLY A 226 -18.90 6.71 -4.14
CA GLY A 226 -18.63 8.14 -4.10
C GLY A 226 -17.17 8.51 -3.98
N ALA A 227 -16.24 7.64 -4.41
CA ALA A 227 -14.83 7.98 -4.48
C ALA A 227 -14.61 9.15 -5.44
N GLN A 228 -13.96 10.19 -4.95
CA GLN A 228 -13.53 11.35 -5.74
C GLN A 228 -12.21 11.06 -6.46
N TYR A 229 -11.37 10.24 -5.83
CA TYR A 229 -10.12 9.75 -6.39
C TYR A 229 -10.01 8.23 -6.20
N ILE A 230 -9.32 7.59 -7.13
CA ILE A 230 -9.02 6.15 -7.07
C ILE A 230 -7.52 5.99 -7.21
N ILE A 231 -6.89 5.36 -6.24
CA ILE A 231 -5.48 5.04 -6.25
C ILE A 231 -5.35 3.52 -6.36
N ALA A 232 -4.70 3.06 -7.43
CA ALA A 232 -4.39 1.65 -7.62
C ALA A 232 -2.90 1.43 -7.34
N THR A 233 -2.60 0.62 -6.33
CA THR A 233 -1.25 0.18 -5.99
C THR A 233 -1.06 -1.22 -6.54
N MET A 234 -0.11 -1.37 -7.46
CA MET A 234 0.14 -2.63 -8.15
C MET A 234 1.50 -3.18 -7.72
N HIS A 235 1.51 -4.44 -7.27
CA HIS A 235 2.75 -5.14 -7.00
C HIS A 235 3.09 -6.03 -8.18
N TRP A 236 4.02 -5.56 -9.04
CA TRP A 236 4.36 -6.18 -10.32
C TRP A 236 5.73 -5.75 -10.84
N GLY A 237 6.14 -6.31 -11.97
CA GLY A 237 7.39 -5.99 -12.64
C GLY A 237 8.46 -7.06 -12.44
N ASN A 238 9.62 -6.82 -13.03
CA ASN A 238 10.76 -7.73 -12.95
C ASN A 238 11.72 -7.30 -11.84
N GLU A 239 12.06 -8.23 -10.96
CA GLU A 239 13.06 -7.99 -9.92
C GLU A 239 14.41 -7.56 -10.54
N TYR A 240 15.14 -6.72 -9.81
CA TYR A 240 16.47 -6.20 -10.19
C TYR A 240 16.51 -5.35 -11.46
N GLN A 241 15.37 -5.01 -12.05
CA GLN A 241 15.28 -4.04 -13.16
C GLN A 241 15.10 -2.62 -12.62
N ARG A 242 15.65 -1.64 -13.35
CA ARG A 242 15.51 -0.21 -12.98
C ARG A 242 14.49 0.54 -13.82
N THR A 243 14.03 -0.09 -14.87
CA THR A 243 13.02 0.43 -15.77
C THR A 243 11.80 -0.47 -15.73
N GLU A 244 10.68 0.10 -16.06
CA GLU A 244 9.43 -0.62 -16.24
C GLU A 244 9.56 -1.71 -17.31
N SER A 245 8.78 -2.77 -17.18
CA SER A 245 8.63 -3.79 -18.20
C SER A 245 7.55 -3.39 -19.22
N ASP A 246 7.54 -4.05 -20.39
CA ASP A 246 6.50 -3.83 -21.41
C ASP A 246 5.08 -4.11 -20.88
N GLU A 247 4.95 -4.97 -19.85
CA GLU A 247 3.69 -5.28 -19.20
C GLU A 247 3.22 -4.13 -18.28
N GLN A 248 4.15 -3.41 -17.66
CA GLN A 248 3.85 -2.27 -16.79
C GLN A 248 3.45 -1.03 -17.59
#